data_85951a320a9c687cc1428599d25f86f9
#
_entry.id   85951a320a9c687cc1428599d25f86f9
#
_cell.length_a   1.000
_cell.length_b   1.000
_cell.length_c   1.000
_cell.angle_alpha   90.00
_cell.angle_beta   90.00
_cell.angle_gamma   90.00
#
_symmetry.space_group_name_H-M   'P 1'
#
loop_
_entity.id
_entity.type
_entity.pdbx_description
1 polymer ?
#
loop_
_entity_poly.entity_id
_entity_poly.type
_entity_poly.pdbx_seq_one_letter_code
_entity_poly.pdbx_strand_id
1 'polypeptide(L)'
;MTIQNFWLKQSKLIHWHKKPSFAFKKKNNNFVEWYPDGKVNIFHNCVTKNLELNLGKKIAIYFVNENKEIKSYTYEELNENVNIFSNKILHILKNQKISKSKVIIHSSASIEATISMLTCAKLGIHFSVIFEDLAPEAISKRIALLKPNIFITRYNKKKFNEQIFKKIKKKDKIRFIYFDNLDNLKDKNKKKLVLNKGFPSNKELFTLFTSGSTGIPKGIVHSSGGYLVATKFTSINQFGMDRNSIILTASDAGWLNGHTYALFGPLSLGATSVLIQKPIMLLNEKLLRKILDLKVTILYLPVTLIRMMKSIFSKSTFQTKNLITLGSMGEHIAPSVAEWFATHFTNKENSIVNAYYQTENGAIISSPTYKEKTSQSPHGSAGKLSSKFIKTNKLLSKEKKEMKIVTPWPGNMKKIINGNKEWKKYWDSEGNFRMFDLVTKKNGNLFVHGRVDDVINIRGHRIGSEEIESITLKIKEIFECCAISINDDIEGHVIYLFIVSNNKNLNKKIFENIVSNFGAFALPKKIYYIKELPKTRSGKILRRLLRSILLDPYSREYRDLTMMLNKKVLTDIKEKIINDIKN
;
A
#
# COMPACT_ATOMS: atom_id res chain seq x y z
N MET A 1 2.23 9.35 -31.52
CA MET A 1 1.89 8.00 -30.96
C MET A 1 0.60 8.13 -30.16
N THR A 2 -0.39 7.29 -30.46
CA THR A 2 -1.67 7.24 -29.71
C THR A 2 -1.47 6.54 -28.36
N ILE A 3 -2.41 6.75 -27.41
CA ILE A 3 -2.38 6.05 -26.12
C ILE A 3 -2.48 4.52 -26.28
N GLN A 4 -3.24 4.04 -27.27
CA GLN A 4 -3.31 2.62 -27.65
C GLN A 4 -1.94 2.08 -28.02
N ASN A 5 -1.26 2.73 -28.96
CA ASN A 5 0.06 2.31 -29.45
C ASN A 5 1.12 2.38 -28.34
N PHE A 6 1.03 3.39 -27.45
CA PHE A 6 1.94 3.49 -26.32
C PHE A 6 1.80 2.27 -25.40
N TRP A 7 0.58 1.98 -24.92
CA TRP A 7 0.40 0.86 -24.00
C TRP A 7 0.59 -0.49 -24.67
N LEU A 8 0.30 -0.62 -25.96
CA LEU A 8 0.65 -1.83 -26.71
C LEU A 8 2.19 -2.01 -26.79
N LYS A 9 2.95 -0.92 -26.96
CA LYS A 9 4.41 -0.96 -26.87
C LYS A 9 4.86 -1.38 -25.48
N GLN A 10 4.25 -0.83 -24.40
CA GLN A 10 4.61 -1.20 -23.02
C GLN A 10 4.24 -2.65 -22.67
N SER A 11 3.28 -3.26 -23.35
CA SER A 11 2.97 -4.69 -23.15
C SER A 11 4.18 -5.60 -23.41
N LYS A 12 5.16 -5.16 -24.22
CA LYS A 12 6.41 -5.89 -24.47
C LYS A 12 7.32 -6.04 -23.25
N LEU A 13 7.05 -5.30 -22.18
CA LEU A 13 7.79 -5.41 -20.91
C LEU A 13 7.59 -6.78 -20.25
N ILE A 14 6.47 -7.44 -20.50
CA ILE A 14 6.14 -8.74 -19.91
C ILE A 14 6.09 -9.86 -20.95
N HIS A 15 6.24 -11.10 -20.46
CA HIS A 15 6.04 -12.29 -21.30
C HIS A 15 4.55 -12.60 -21.44
N TRP A 16 4.10 -12.86 -22.66
CA TRP A 16 2.75 -13.27 -23.01
C TRP A 16 2.73 -14.67 -23.59
N HIS A 17 1.89 -15.54 -23.07
CA HIS A 17 1.59 -16.84 -23.71
C HIS A 17 0.79 -16.69 -25.02
N LYS A 18 0.01 -15.63 -25.11
CA LYS A 18 -0.57 -15.10 -26.34
C LYS A 18 -0.43 -13.59 -26.31
N LYS A 19 0.34 -13.02 -27.23
CA LYS A 19 0.55 -11.57 -27.34
C LYS A 19 -0.76 -10.87 -27.65
N PRO A 20 -1.05 -9.71 -27.01
CA PRO A 20 -2.22 -8.91 -27.35
C PRO A 20 -1.99 -8.18 -28.68
N SER A 21 -3.04 -8.03 -29.48
CA SER A 21 -3.02 -7.25 -30.72
C SER A 21 -3.35 -5.77 -30.51
N PHE A 22 -4.00 -5.43 -29.39
CA PHE A 22 -4.31 -4.06 -29.00
C PHE A 22 -4.25 -3.88 -27.49
N ALA A 23 -4.07 -2.63 -27.03
CA ALA A 23 -3.84 -2.37 -25.61
C ALA A 23 -5.12 -2.45 -24.77
N PHE A 24 -6.21 -1.88 -25.24
CA PHE A 24 -7.45 -1.88 -24.47
C PHE A 24 -8.69 -1.72 -25.32
N LYS A 25 -9.84 -2.18 -24.80
CA LYS A 25 -11.18 -1.98 -25.34
C LYS A 25 -12.07 -1.31 -24.30
N LYS A 26 -12.71 -0.20 -24.66
CA LYS A 26 -13.76 0.40 -23.83
C LYS A 26 -15.00 -0.50 -23.89
N LYS A 27 -15.54 -0.87 -22.73
CA LYS A 27 -16.77 -1.68 -22.61
C LYS A 27 -17.99 -0.78 -22.38
N ASN A 28 -17.80 0.26 -21.59
CA ASN A 28 -18.75 1.34 -21.30
C ASN A 28 -17.95 2.59 -20.91
N ASN A 29 -18.64 3.67 -20.54
CA ASN A 29 -17.97 4.92 -20.16
C ASN A 29 -17.02 4.75 -18.95
N ASN A 30 -17.27 3.78 -18.09
CA ASN A 30 -16.62 3.62 -16.80
C ASN A 30 -15.69 2.39 -16.70
N PHE A 31 -15.56 1.60 -17.76
CA PHE A 31 -14.75 0.39 -17.71
C PHE A 31 -13.95 0.17 -18.99
N VAL A 32 -12.67 -0.05 -18.79
CA VAL A 32 -11.70 -0.37 -19.85
C VAL A 32 -11.11 -1.74 -19.59
N GLU A 33 -11.24 -2.64 -20.56
CA GLU A 33 -10.63 -3.96 -20.52
C GLU A 33 -9.24 -3.91 -21.17
N TRP A 34 -8.21 -4.28 -20.39
CA TRP A 34 -6.82 -4.23 -20.82
C TRP A 34 -6.36 -5.55 -21.45
N TYR A 35 -5.76 -5.46 -22.63
CA TYR A 35 -5.18 -6.58 -23.39
C TYR A 35 -6.15 -7.77 -23.54
N PRO A 36 -7.40 -7.55 -23.99
CA PRO A 36 -8.49 -8.53 -23.86
C PRO A 36 -8.26 -9.83 -24.61
N ASP A 37 -7.48 -9.82 -25.69
CA ASP A 37 -7.11 -11.01 -26.48
C ASP A 37 -5.79 -11.66 -26.05
N GLY A 38 -5.07 -11.04 -25.09
CA GLY A 38 -3.82 -11.54 -24.55
C GLY A 38 -4.00 -12.64 -23.50
N LYS A 39 -3.00 -13.53 -23.38
CA LYS A 39 -2.91 -14.52 -22.30
C LYS A 39 -1.59 -14.37 -21.57
N VAL A 40 -1.62 -14.29 -20.25
CA VAL A 40 -0.47 -14.07 -19.38
C VAL A 40 -0.49 -15.02 -18.18
N ASN A 41 0.68 -15.39 -17.68
CA ASN A 41 0.84 -16.02 -16.37
C ASN A 41 1.79 -15.15 -15.53
N ILE A 42 1.31 -14.69 -14.39
CA ILE A 42 2.07 -13.83 -13.49
C ILE A 42 3.27 -14.57 -12.90
N PHE A 43 3.08 -15.83 -12.47
CA PHE A 43 4.16 -16.66 -11.95
C PHE A 43 5.27 -16.87 -12.97
N HIS A 44 4.90 -17.15 -14.23
CA HIS A 44 5.90 -17.29 -15.30
C HIS A 44 6.76 -16.02 -15.40
N ASN A 45 6.14 -14.86 -15.41
CA ASN A 45 6.87 -13.58 -15.49
C ASN A 45 7.76 -13.31 -14.28
N CYS A 46 7.35 -13.75 -13.09
CA CYS A 46 8.06 -13.47 -11.84
C CYS A 46 9.14 -14.50 -11.51
N VAL A 47 8.98 -15.76 -11.95
CA VAL A 47 9.86 -16.85 -11.54
C VAL A 47 10.38 -17.64 -12.73
N THR A 48 9.53 -18.31 -13.52
CA THR A 48 9.97 -19.23 -14.57
C THR A 48 10.85 -18.54 -15.61
N LYS A 49 10.47 -17.35 -16.05
CA LYS A 49 11.24 -16.55 -17.00
C LYS A 49 12.67 -16.24 -16.49
N ASN A 50 12.83 -16.06 -15.18
CA ASN A 50 14.15 -15.80 -14.60
C ASN A 50 15.03 -17.07 -14.60
N LEU A 51 14.42 -18.26 -14.46
CA LEU A 51 15.14 -19.53 -14.67
C LEU A 51 15.60 -19.68 -16.12
N GLU A 52 14.72 -19.37 -17.08
CA GLU A 52 15.05 -19.36 -18.52
C GLU A 52 16.18 -18.36 -18.87
N LEU A 53 16.37 -17.31 -18.05
CA LEU A 53 17.45 -16.32 -18.17
C LEU A 53 18.70 -16.69 -17.34
N ASN A 54 18.81 -17.94 -16.88
CA ASN A 54 19.91 -18.46 -16.06
C ASN A 54 20.10 -17.72 -14.71
N LEU A 55 19.02 -17.18 -14.14
CA LEU A 55 19.02 -16.53 -12.82
C LEU A 55 18.60 -17.48 -11.69
N GLY A 56 18.56 -18.80 -11.92
CA GLY A 56 18.09 -19.79 -10.94
C GLY A 56 18.77 -19.69 -9.58
N LYS A 57 20.09 -19.57 -9.56
CA LYS A 57 20.91 -19.47 -8.34
C LYS A 57 20.92 -18.07 -7.71
N LYS A 58 20.37 -17.07 -8.40
CA LYS A 58 20.27 -15.72 -7.86
C LYS A 58 19.25 -15.67 -6.74
N ILE A 59 19.55 -14.90 -5.68
CA ILE A 59 18.62 -14.67 -4.59
C ILE A 59 17.43 -13.85 -5.12
N ALA A 60 16.23 -14.43 -5.02
CA ALA A 60 14.97 -13.77 -5.33
C ALA A 60 14.44 -12.99 -4.13
N ILE A 61 14.58 -13.57 -2.93
CA ILE A 61 14.03 -13.01 -1.70
C ILE A 61 15.02 -13.16 -0.55
N TYR A 62 15.26 -12.07 0.16
CA TYR A 62 15.70 -12.08 1.56
C TYR A 62 14.46 -11.90 2.43
N PHE A 63 14.28 -12.76 3.43
CA PHE A 63 13.19 -12.65 4.39
C PHE A 63 13.75 -12.40 5.79
N VAL A 64 13.31 -11.32 6.41
CA VAL A 64 13.64 -10.94 7.78
C VAL A 64 12.46 -11.28 8.68
N ASN A 65 12.63 -12.33 9.51
CA ASN A 65 11.60 -12.79 10.43
C ASN A 65 11.56 -11.94 11.73
N GLU A 66 10.57 -12.17 12.58
CA GLU A 66 10.40 -11.42 13.85
C GLU A 66 11.55 -11.64 14.86
N ASN A 67 12.32 -12.73 14.73
CA ASN A 67 13.54 -12.96 15.52
C ASN A 67 14.76 -12.20 14.98
N LYS A 68 14.58 -11.35 13.95
CA LYS A 68 15.64 -10.58 13.26
C LYS A 68 16.64 -11.46 12.50
N GLU A 69 16.27 -12.71 12.20
CA GLU A 69 17.05 -13.59 11.34
C GLU A 69 16.76 -13.25 9.88
N ILE A 70 17.79 -13.31 9.05
CA ILE A 70 17.70 -13.11 7.60
C ILE A 70 17.89 -14.46 6.92
N LYS A 71 16.85 -14.91 6.20
CA LYS A 71 16.91 -16.10 5.34
C LYS A 71 16.86 -15.70 3.88
N SER A 72 17.62 -16.37 3.03
CA SER A 72 17.62 -16.15 1.59
C SER A 72 16.93 -17.28 0.85
N TYR A 73 16.30 -16.94 -0.27
CA TYR A 73 15.65 -17.89 -1.17
C TYR A 73 16.01 -17.52 -2.61
N THR A 74 16.58 -18.47 -3.35
CA THR A 74 16.90 -18.31 -4.77
C THR A 74 15.64 -18.42 -5.64
N TYR A 75 15.73 -18.02 -6.91
CA TYR A 75 14.65 -18.22 -7.87
C TYR A 75 14.31 -19.69 -8.08
N GLU A 76 15.31 -20.56 -8.01
CA GLU A 76 15.15 -22.03 -8.14
C GLU A 76 14.40 -22.60 -6.94
N GLU A 77 14.82 -22.30 -5.71
CA GLU A 77 14.12 -22.71 -4.49
C GLU A 77 12.70 -22.17 -4.42
N LEU A 78 12.49 -20.91 -4.86
CA LEU A 78 11.16 -20.33 -4.93
C LEU A 78 10.27 -21.06 -5.93
N ASN A 79 10.81 -21.43 -7.10
CA ASN A 79 10.11 -22.22 -8.10
C ASN A 79 9.75 -23.62 -7.57
N GLU A 80 10.68 -24.28 -6.90
CA GLU A 80 10.44 -25.61 -6.31
C GLU A 80 9.33 -25.57 -5.27
N ASN A 81 9.42 -24.67 -4.29
CA ASN A 81 8.42 -24.52 -3.24
C ASN A 81 7.03 -24.19 -3.79
N VAL A 82 6.94 -23.31 -4.80
CA VAL A 82 5.67 -23.00 -5.47
C VAL A 82 5.13 -24.21 -6.22
N ASN A 83 5.97 -25.04 -6.86
CA ASN A 83 5.55 -26.25 -7.54
C ASN A 83 4.96 -27.27 -6.57
N ILE A 84 5.64 -27.51 -5.44
CA ILE A 84 5.18 -28.43 -4.40
C ILE A 84 3.83 -27.95 -3.84
N PHE A 85 3.72 -26.67 -3.51
CA PHE A 85 2.48 -26.12 -2.95
C PHE A 85 1.33 -26.08 -3.98
N SER A 86 1.64 -25.89 -5.27
CA SER A 86 0.68 -25.98 -6.36
C SER A 86 0.05 -27.37 -6.48
N ASN A 87 0.85 -28.42 -6.35
CA ASN A 87 0.35 -29.80 -6.35
C ASN A 87 -0.61 -30.05 -5.17
N LYS A 88 -0.26 -29.57 -3.97
CA LYS A 88 -1.14 -29.67 -2.78
C LYS A 88 -2.48 -28.97 -3.01
N ILE A 89 -2.47 -27.76 -3.55
CA ILE A 89 -3.68 -26.99 -3.85
C ILE A 89 -4.54 -27.71 -4.91
N LEU A 90 -3.92 -28.18 -6.00
CA LEU A 90 -4.65 -28.89 -7.07
C LEU A 90 -5.28 -30.20 -6.57
N HIS A 91 -4.58 -30.96 -5.73
CA HIS A 91 -5.14 -32.17 -5.13
C HIS A 91 -6.41 -31.86 -4.30
N ILE A 92 -6.37 -30.79 -3.50
CA ILE A 92 -7.54 -30.34 -2.72
C ILE A 92 -8.70 -29.95 -3.66
N LEU A 93 -8.42 -29.17 -4.71
CA LEU A 93 -9.45 -28.70 -5.62
C LEU A 93 -10.08 -29.84 -6.43
N LYS A 94 -9.29 -30.82 -6.88
CA LYS A 94 -9.77 -32.00 -7.59
C LYS A 94 -10.72 -32.81 -6.70
N ASN A 95 -10.33 -33.09 -5.47
CA ASN A 95 -11.12 -33.86 -4.52
C ASN A 95 -12.46 -33.18 -4.17
N GLN A 96 -12.52 -31.87 -4.21
CA GLN A 96 -13.73 -31.09 -3.94
C GLN A 96 -14.56 -30.77 -5.19
N LYS A 97 -14.13 -31.21 -6.39
CA LYS A 97 -14.75 -30.88 -7.69
C LYS A 97 -14.98 -29.37 -7.91
N ILE A 98 -14.04 -28.53 -7.45
CA ILE A 98 -14.13 -27.08 -7.52
C ILE A 98 -13.55 -26.58 -8.85
N SER A 99 -14.40 -26.00 -9.70
CA SER A 99 -14.02 -25.44 -11.02
C SER A 99 -13.55 -23.98 -10.96
N LYS A 100 -14.10 -23.18 -10.02
CA LYS A 100 -13.72 -21.77 -9.79
C LYS A 100 -13.34 -21.58 -8.35
N SER A 101 -12.06 -21.37 -8.09
CA SER A 101 -11.52 -21.28 -6.73
C SER A 101 -11.14 -19.87 -6.37
N LYS A 102 -11.40 -19.53 -5.12
CA LYS A 102 -10.90 -18.32 -4.46
C LYS A 102 -10.20 -18.70 -3.16
N VAL A 103 -9.10 -18.01 -2.88
CA VAL A 103 -8.25 -18.30 -1.73
C VAL A 103 -8.13 -17.06 -0.85
N ILE A 104 -8.26 -17.23 0.46
CA ILE A 104 -7.78 -16.26 1.44
C ILE A 104 -6.42 -16.73 1.96
N ILE A 105 -5.47 -15.80 2.00
CA ILE A 105 -4.16 -15.97 2.63
C ILE A 105 -4.15 -15.06 3.86
N HIS A 106 -4.22 -15.67 5.03
CA HIS A 106 -4.24 -14.98 6.32
C HIS A 106 -2.84 -15.01 6.92
N SER A 107 -2.06 -13.98 6.62
CA SER A 107 -0.65 -13.91 6.99
C SER A 107 -0.13 -12.47 6.94
N SER A 108 0.89 -12.17 7.75
CA SER A 108 1.79 -11.03 7.56
C SER A 108 2.71 -11.24 6.35
N ALA A 109 3.60 -10.28 6.08
CA ALA A 109 4.67 -10.48 5.10
C ALA A 109 5.55 -11.67 5.55
N SER A 110 5.58 -12.73 4.73
CA SER A 110 6.30 -13.96 5.03
C SER A 110 6.62 -14.73 3.74
N ILE A 111 7.52 -15.70 3.84
CA ILE A 111 7.83 -16.57 2.70
C ILE A 111 6.63 -17.48 2.36
N GLU A 112 5.88 -17.91 3.34
CA GLU A 112 4.66 -18.71 3.18
C GLU A 112 3.57 -17.93 2.44
N ALA A 113 3.37 -16.64 2.81
CA ALA A 113 2.46 -15.75 2.07
C ALA A 113 2.91 -15.58 0.62
N THR A 114 4.20 -15.37 0.40
CA THR A 114 4.82 -15.23 -0.93
C THR A 114 4.59 -16.46 -1.79
N ILE A 115 4.89 -17.65 -1.28
CA ILE A 115 4.68 -18.92 -2.00
C ILE A 115 3.18 -19.11 -2.29
N SER A 116 2.31 -18.79 -1.33
CA SER A 116 0.86 -18.89 -1.51
C SER A 116 0.34 -17.97 -2.62
N MET A 117 0.80 -16.70 -2.64
CA MET A 117 0.44 -15.72 -3.68
C MET A 117 0.94 -16.16 -5.07
N LEU A 118 2.20 -16.59 -5.17
CA LEU A 118 2.78 -17.09 -6.41
C LEU A 118 2.11 -18.39 -6.88
N THR A 119 1.72 -19.28 -5.97
CA THR A 119 0.94 -20.48 -6.29
C THR A 119 -0.42 -20.12 -6.87
N CYS A 120 -1.15 -19.18 -6.26
CA CYS A 120 -2.42 -18.71 -6.80
C CYS A 120 -2.23 -18.07 -8.19
N ALA A 121 -1.19 -17.26 -8.37
CA ALA A 121 -0.85 -16.65 -9.66
C ALA A 121 -0.49 -17.71 -10.72
N LYS A 122 0.27 -18.76 -10.36
CA LYS A 122 0.62 -19.88 -11.23
C LYS A 122 -0.59 -20.64 -11.71
N LEU A 123 -1.52 -20.96 -10.81
CA LEU A 123 -2.72 -21.73 -11.08
C LEU A 123 -3.88 -20.88 -11.64
N GLY A 124 -3.70 -19.56 -11.74
CA GLY A 124 -4.74 -18.62 -12.14
C GLY A 124 -5.91 -18.61 -11.16
N ILE A 125 -5.65 -18.77 -9.87
CA ILE A 125 -6.63 -18.74 -8.80
C ILE A 125 -6.72 -17.32 -8.24
N HIS A 126 -7.95 -16.82 -8.08
CA HIS A 126 -8.20 -15.54 -7.46
C HIS A 126 -7.92 -15.60 -5.95
N PHE A 127 -7.10 -14.70 -5.42
CA PHE A 127 -6.75 -14.70 -4.01
C PHE A 127 -6.95 -13.34 -3.34
N SER A 128 -6.95 -13.35 -2.02
CA SER A 128 -6.90 -12.16 -1.18
C SER A 128 -5.99 -12.41 0.00
N VAL A 129 -5.02 -11.53 0.20
CA VAL A 129 -4.23 -11.53 1.43
C VAL A 129 -4.94 -10.67 2.46
N ILE A 130 -5.09 -11.17 3.67
CA ILE A 130 -5.65 -10.44 4.81
C ILE A 130 -4.67 -10.46 5.98
N PHE A 131 -4.67 -9.39 6.76
CA PHE A 131 -3.72 -9.23 7.87
C PHE A 131 -3.89 -10.31 8.94
N GLU A 132 -2.78 -10.83 9.42
CA GLU A 132 -2.72 -11.92 10.41
C GLU A 132 -3.40 -11.58 11.74
N ASP A 133 -3.43 -10.32 12.11
CA ASP A 133 -3.98 -9.91 13.40
C ASP A 133 -5.39 -9.30 13.32
N LEU A 134 -6.09 -9.43 12.20
CA LEU A 134 -7.47 -8.98 12.12
C LEU A 134 -8.33 -9.73 13.14
N ALA A 135 -9.26 -9.01 13.79
CA ALA A 135 -10.23 -9.64 14.66
C ALA A 135 -11.12 -10.64 13.89
N PRO A 136 -11.59 -11.73 14.52
CA PRO A 136 -12.44 -12.76 13.89
C PRO A 136 -13.64 -12.19 13.14
N GLU A 137 -14.27 -11.13 13.68
CA GLU A 137 -15.40 -10.42 13.05
C GLU A 137 -15.00 -9.80 11.71
N ALA A 138 -13.85 -9.13 11.67
CA ALA A 138 -13.35 -8.48 10.46
C ALA A 138 -12.98 -9.51 9.38
N ILE A 139 -12.45 -10.66 9.78
CA ILE A 139 -12.13 -11.79 8.89
C ILE A 139 -13.43 -12.40 8.35
N SER A 140 -14.43 -12.64 9.21
CA SER A 140 -15.73 -13.20 8.81
C SER A 140 -16.44 -12.34 7.76
N LYS A 141 -16.38 -11.00 7.90
CA LYS A 141 -16.92 -10.06 6.89
C LYS A 141 -16.22 -10.21 5.54
N ARG A 142 -14.89 -10.40 5.52
CA ARG A 142 -14.11 -10.61 4.28
C ARG A 142 -14.39 -11.96 3.64
N ILE A 143 -14.54 -13.01 4.45
CA ILE A 143 -14.95 -14.34 3.99
C ILE A 143 -16.33 -14.28 3.34
N ALA A 144 -17.29 -13.62 3.97
CA ALA A 144 -18.65 -13.46 3.43
C ALA A 144 -18.67 -12.73 2.08
N LEU A 145 -17.78 -11.73 1.90
CA LEU A 145 -17.64 -10.98 0.66
C LEU A 145 -16.92 -11.76 -0.44
N LEU A 146 -15.77 -12.36 -0.14
CA LEU A 146 -14.96 -13.07 -1.13
C LEU A 146 -15.52 -14.43 -1.49
N LYS A 147 -16.12 -15.13 -0.49
CA LYS A 147 -16.59 -16.52 -0.58
C LYS A 147 -15.48 -17.48 -1.03
N PRO A 148 -14.40 -17.62 -0.22
CA PRO A 148 -13.27 -18.47 -0.57
C PRO A 148 -13.61 -19.94 -0.43
N ASN A 149 -12.91 -20.79 -1.20
CA ASN A 149 -12.94 -22.25 -1.05
C ASN A 149 -11.80 -22.74 -0.15
N ILE A 150 -10.69 -21.99 -0.12
CA ILE A 150 -9.50 -22.34 0.65
C ILE A 150 -9.12 -21.14 1.51
N PHE A 151 -8.73 -21.44 2.75
CA PHE A 151 -8.21 -20.48 3.71
C PHE A 151 -6.84 -20.97 4.19
N ILE A 152 -5.79 -20.26 3.79
CA ILE A 152 -4.40 -20.56 4.16
C ILE A 152 -4.05 -19.71 5.38
N THR A 153 -3.52 -20.33 6.43
CA THR A 153 -3.17 -19.65 7.67
C THR A 153 -2.09 -20.42 8.44
N ARG A 154 -1.55 -19.86 9.51
CA ARG A 154 -0.54 -20.50 10.35
C ARG A 154 -1.18 -21.40 11.41
N TYR A 155 -0.49 -22.49 11.79
CA TYR A 155 -1.00 -23.46 12.75
C TYR A 155 -1.18 -22.88 14.16
N ASN A 156 -0.30 -21.99 14.58
CA ASN A 156 -0.37 -21.31 15.88
C ASN A 156 -1.66 -20.47 16.07
N LYS A 157 -2.43 -20.27 15.00
CA LYS A 157 -3.73 -19.59 15.03
C LYS A 157 -4.94 -20.54 15.15
N LYS A 158 -4.74 -21.82 15.50
CA LYS A 158 -5.84 -22.82 15.55
C LYS A 158 -6.99 -22.36 16.43
N LYS A 159 -6.74 -22.00 17.69
CA LYS A 159 -7.78 -21.51 18.62
C LYS A 159 -8.51 -20.26 18.11
N PHE A 160 -7.75 -19.36 17.50
CA PHE A 160 -8.29 -18.15 16.87
C PHE A 160 -9.17 -18.49 15.66
N ASN A 161 -8.75 -19.46 14.85
CA ASN A 161 -9.51 -19.93 13.69
C ASN A 161 -10.82 -20.61 14.10
N GLU A 162 -10.87 -21.32 15.23
CA GLU A 162 -12.11 -21.88 15.76
C GLU A 162 -13.16 -20.81 16.05
N GLN A 163 -12.75 -19.62 16.53
CA GLN A 163 -13.64 -18.48 16.71
C GLN A 163 -14.17 -17.94 15.37
N ILE A 164 -13.35 -17.96 14.33
CA ILE A 164 -13.77 -17.60 12.97
C ILE A 164 -14.78 -18.61 12.45
N PHE A 165 -14.52 -19.91 12.62
CA PHE A 165 -15.42 -21.00 12.20
C PHE A 165 -16.81 -20.90 12.82
N LYS A 166 -16.91 -20.60 14.12
CA LYS A 166 -18.18 -20.44 14.81
C LYS A 166 -19.05 -19.31 14.20
N LYS A 167 -18.41 -18.32 13.56
CA LYS A 167 -19.09 -17.18 12.93
C LYS A 167 -19.41 -17.39 11.46
N ILE A 168 -18.80 -18.39 10.80
CA ILE A 168 -19.09 -18.74 9.41
C ILE A 168 -20.32 -19.64 9.39
N LYS A 169 -21.32 -19.30 8.58
CA LYS A 169 -22.53 -20.14 8.41
C LYS A 169 -22.11 -21.52 7.90
N LYS A 170 -22.66 -22.60 8.48
CA LYS A 170 -22.34 -24.02 8.18
C LYS A 170 -22.36 -24.42 6.69
N LYS A 171 -22.90 -23.56 5.81
CA LYS A 171 -23.01 -23.80 4.36
C LYS A 171 -21.71 -23.57 3.56
N ASP A 172 -20.74 -22.85 4.11
CA ASP A 172 -19.51 -22.54 3.40
C ASP A 172 -18.48 -23.63 3.63
N LYS A 173 -18.35 -24.57 2.68
CA LYS A 173 -17.33 -25.64 2.70
C LYS A 173 -15.94 -25.06 2.43
N ILE A 174 -15.34 -24.37 3.42
CA ILE A 174 -13.99 -23.80 3.33
C ILE A 174 -12.97 -24.83 3.80
N ARG A 175 -11.94 -25.12 2.97
CA ARG A 175 -10.82 -25.96 3.37
C ARG A 175 -9.73 -25.09 3.98
N PHE A 176 -9.35 -25.39 5.22
CA PHE A 176 -8.24 -24.76 5.91
C PHE A 176 -6.93 -25.48 5.60
N ILE A 177 -5.89 -24.71 5.30
CA ILE A 177 -4.53 -25.18 5.11
C ILE A 177 -3.66 -24.43 6.11
N TYR A 178 -3.02 -25.17 6.99
CA TYR A 178 -2.01 -24.64 7.90
C TYR A 178 -0.65 -24.70 7.22
N PHE A 179 0.03 -23.58 7.17
CA PHE A 179 1.28 -23.42 6.47
C PHE A 179 2.24 -22.60 7.33
N ASP A 180 2.99 -23.25 8.21
CA ASP A 180 3.90 -22.62 9.16
C ASP A 180 5.37 -22.82 8.79
N ASN A 181 5.70 -23.81 7.97
CA ASN A 181 7.07 -24.14 7.59
C ASN A 181 7.11 -24.76 6.19
N LEU A 182 8.15 -24.43 5.44
CA LEU A 182 8.43 -25.04 4.14
C LEU A 182 8.68 -26.54 4.24
N ASP A 183 9.25 -27.02 5.35
CA ASP A 183 9.50 -28.45 5.56
C ASP A 183 8.22 -29.29 5.57
N ASN A 184 7.09 -28.70 5.98
CA ASN A 184 5.78 -29.34 5.92
C ASN A 184 5.22 -29.44 4.48
N LEU A 185 5.91 -28.89 3.50
CA LEU A 185 5.56 -29.02 2.07
C LEU A 185 6.21 -30.25 1.42
N LYS A 186 7.26 -30.84 2.01
CA LYS A 186 7.97 -31.99 1.43
C LYS A 186 7.06 -33.22 1.37
N ASP A 187 6.19 -33.24 0.37
CA ASP A 187 5.43 -34.44 0.03
C ASP A 187 6.33 -35.37 -0.79
N LYS A 188 6.46 -36.63 -0.34
CA LYS A 188 7.34 -37.64 -0.94
C LYS A 188 6.99 -38.04 -2.38
N ASN A 189 5.85 -37.60 -2.89
CA ASN A 189 5.38 -37.86 -4.25
C ASN A 189 5.71 -36.69 -5.19
N LYS A 190 6.93 -36.68 -5.70
CA LYS A 190 7.43 -35.72 -6.72
C LYS A 190 6.78 -35.94 -8.11
N LYS A 191 5.50 -35.70 -8.28
CA LYS A 191 4.93 -35.55 -9.61
C LYS A 191 5.22 -34.14 -10.10
N LYS A 192 6.07 -34.03 -11.12
CA LYS A 192 6.45 -32.78 -11.79
C LYS A 192 5.21 -32.21 -12.48
N LEU A 193 4.58 -31.21 -11.88
CA LEU A 193 3.43 -30.54 -12.51
C LEU A 193 3.96 -29.48 -13.50
N VAL A 194 3.85 -29.76 -14.78
CA VAL A 194 4.14 -28.79 -15.84
C VAL A 194 2.87 -28.00 -16.13
N LEU A 195 2.59 -26.96 -15.34
CA LEU A 195 1.55 -26.00 -15.65
C LEU A 195 2.18 -24.69 -16.13
N ASN A 196 2.50 -24.64 -17.40
CA ASN A 196 2.94 -23.43 -18.10
C ASN A 196 1.78 -22.84 -18.90
N LYS A 197 0.61 -22.67 -18.26
CA LYS A 197 -0.62 -22.22 -18.91
C LYS A 197 -0.81 -20.72 -18.75
N GLY A 198 -0.99 -20.01 -19.87
CA GLY A 198 -1.42 -18.61 -19.88
C GLY A 198 -2.93 -18.46 -19.62
N PHE A 199 -3.30 -17.46 -18.86
CA PHE A 199 -4.69 -17.11 -18.55
C PHE A 199 -5.10 -15.81 -19.27
N PRO A 200 -6.39 -15.60 -19.57
CA PRO A 200 -6.86 -14.34 -20.13
C PRO A 200 -6.34 -13.13 -19.30
N SER A 201 -5.87 -12.10 -19.99
CA SER A 201 -5.32 -10.90 -19.36
C SER A 201 -6.25 -10.25 -18.36
N ASN A 202 -7.56 -10.27 -18.63
CA ASN A 202 -8.60 -9.71 -17.78
C ASN A 202 -9.04 -10.65 -16.63
N LYS A 203 -8.40 -11.82 -16.48
CA LYS A 203 -8.68 -12.72 -15.35
C LYS A 203 -8.37 -12.03 -14.04
N GLU A 204 -9.27 -12.19 -13.06
CA GLU A 204 -9.08 -11.67 -11.70
C GLU A 204 -7.87 -12.32 -11.05
N LEU A 205 -6.93 -11.49 -10.58
CA LEU A 205 -5.72 -11.95 -9.92
C LEU A 205 -5.91 -11.95 -8.41
N PHE A 206 -6.20 -10.77 -7.84
CA PHE A 206 -6.38 -10.65 -6.40
C PHE A 206 -7.46 -9.63 -6.04
N THR A 207 -7.91 -9.72 -4.78
CA THR A 207 -8.73 -8.73 -4.11
C THR A 207 -7.99 -8.18 -2.90
N LEU A 208 -7.97 -6.85 -2.76
CA LEU A 208 -7.56 -6.19 -1.53
C LEU A 208 -8.76 -5.51 -0.88
N PHE A 209 -8.89 -5.71 0.43
CA PHE A 209 -9.95 -5.09 1.20
C PHE A 209 -9.48 -3.76 1.80
N THR A 210 -10.16 -2.68 1.44
CA THR A 210 -9.96 -1.35 2.00
C THR A 210 -11.11 -0.97 2.94
N SER A 211 -10.89 0.01 3.81
CA SER A 211 -11.95 0.53 4.68
C SER A 211 -13.04 1.22 3.84
N GLY A 212 -14.27 0.77 3.99
CA GLY A 212 -15.43 1.43 3.38
C GLY A 212 -15.96 2.56 4.27
N SER A 213 -16.55 3.60 3.67
CA SER A 213 -17.22 4.69 4.40
C SER A 213 -18.38 4.22 5.28
N THR A 214 -18.96 3.06 4.97
CA THR A 214 -20.10 2.45 5.66
C THR A 214 -19.71 1.44 6.75
N GLY A 215 -18.41 1.25 7.03
CA GLY A 215 -17.91 0.22 7.95
C GLY A 215 -17.87 -1.21 7.37
N ILE A 216 -18.36 -1.39 6.13
CA ILE A 216 -18.24 -2.64 5.38
C ILE A 216 -16.97 -2.53 4.50
N PRO A 217 -16.04 -3.51 4.55
CA PRO A 217 -14.87 -3.48 3.70
C PRO A 217 -15.23 -3.47 2.21
N LYS A 218 -14.51 -2.65 1.42
CA LYS A 218 -14.59 -2.70 -0.05
C LYS A 218 -13.57 -3.69 -0.57
N GLY A 219 -13.97 -4.63 -1.41
CA GLY A 219 -13.05 -5.56 -2.06
C GLY A 219 -12.64 -5.05 -3.45
N ILE A 220 -11.47 -4.44 -3.54
CA ILE A 220 -10.90 -3.92 -4.80
C ILE A 220 -10.26 -5.07 -5.56
N VAL A 221 -10.74 -5.34 -6.77
CA VAL A 221 -10.29 -6.47 -7.61
C VAL A 221 -9.39 -5.97 -8.72
N HIS A 222 -8.20 -6.57 -8.86
CA HIS A 222 -7.29 -6.33 -9.97
C HIS A 222 -7.25 -7.51 -10.94
N SER A 223 -7.08 -7.20 -12.24
CA SER A 223 -6.84 -8.18 -13.31
C SER A 223 -5.34 -8.43 -13.50
N SER A 224 -4.99 -9.51 -14.21
CA SER A 224 -3.60 -9.95 -14.34
C SER A 224 -2.76 -9.08 -15.26
N GLY A 225 -3.18 -8.90 -16.53
CA GLY A 225 -2.30 -8.34 -17.57
C GLY A 225 -2.05 -6.84 -17.41
N GLY A 226 -3.12 -6.03 -17.29
CA GLY A 226 -2.99 -4.58 -17.13
C GLY A 226 -2.20 -4.23 -15.87
N TYR A 227 -2.52 -4.87 -14.76
CA TYR A 227 -1.82 -4.69 -13.50
C TYR A 227 -0.31 -4.99 -13.61
N LEU A 228 0.08 -6.13 -14.20
CA LEU A 228 1.50 -6.50 -14.31
C LEU A 228 2.27 -5.53 -15.21
N VAL A 229 1.67 -5.09 -16.34
CA VAL A 229 2.30 -4.08 -17.22
C VAL A 229 2.51 -2.77 -16.46
N ALA A 230 1.49 -2.26 -15.75
CA ALA A 230 1.61 -1.04 -14.95
C ALA A 230 2.65 -1.17 -13.83
N THR A 231 2.65 -2.29 -13.13
CA THR A 231 3.61 -2.60 -12.06
C THR A 231 5.04 -2.57 -12.59
N LYS A 232 5.32 -3.30 -13.66
CA LYS A 232 6.67 -3.38 -14.22
C LYS A 232 7.12 -2.05 -14.82
N PHE A 233 6.22 -1.36 -15.54
CA PHE A 233 6.45 -0.04 -16.10
C PHE A 233 6.87 0.97 -15.02
N THR A 234 6.14 1.04 -13.92
CA THR A 234 6.45 1.99 -12.84
C THR A 234 7.66 1.57 -12.01
N SER A 235 7.91 0.28 -11.83
CA SER A 235 9.13 -0.21 -11.17
C SER A 235 10.40 0.25 -11.92
N ILE A 236 10.38 0.20 -13.24
CA ILE A 236 11.51 0.67 -14.08
C ILE A 236 11.59 2.20 -14.06
N ASN A 237 10.50 2.89 -14.37
CA ASN A 237 10.56 4.33 -14.64
C ASN A 237 10.65 5.18 -13.37
N GLN A 238 9.99 4.79 -12.28
CA GLN A 238 9.99 5.57 -11.05
C GLN A 238 11.19 5.23 -10.16
N PHE A 239 11.46 3.93 -9.97
CA PHE A 239 12.53 3.48 -9.07
C PHE A 239 13.88 3.20 -9.77
N GLY A 240 13.92 3.14 -11.10
CA GLY A 240 15.12 2.70 -11.84
C GLY A 240 15.42 1.22 -11.63
N MET A 241 14.42 0.44 -11.30
CA MET A 241 14.61 -0.97 -10.95
C MET A 241 14.97 -1.80 -12.18
N ASP A 242 15.99 -2.63 -12.01
CA ASP A 242 16.47 -3.61 -12.99
C ASP A 242 16.74 -4.96 -12.33
N ARG A 243 17.34 -5.89 -13.09
CA ARG A 243 17.72 -7.20 -12.55
C ARG A 243 18.75 -7.17 -11.43
N ASN A 244 19.58 -6.15 -11.34
CA ASN A 244 20.64 -6.03 -10.33
C ASN A 244 20.14 -5.34 -9.05
N SER A 245 18.94 -4.82 -9.09
CA SER A 245 18.36 -4.10 -7.95
C SER A 245 18.05 -5.05 -6.79
N ILE A 246 18.28 -4.55 -5.57
CA ILE A 246 17.85 -5.15 -4.31
C ILE A 246 16.96 -4.12 -3.63
N ILE A 247 15.65 -4.40 -3.56
CA ILE A 247 14.68 -3.48 -2.99
C ILE A 247 14.19 -3.95 -1.63
N LEU A 248 14.27 -3.08 -0.63
CA LEU A 248 13.52 -3.22 0.61
C LEU A 248 12.21 -2.43 0.51
N THR A 249 11.08 -3.13 0.49
CA THR A 249 9.76 -2.52 0.60
C THR A 249 9.15 -2.88 1.95
N ALA A 250 9.11 -1.93 2.87
CA ALA A 250 8.57 -2.15 4.22
C ALA A 250 7.04 -2.09 4.20
N SER A 251 6.40 -3.14 3.71
CA SER A 251 4.95 -3.25 3.59
C SER A 251 4.46 -4.64 3.97
N ASP A 252 3.32 -4.70 4.66
CA ASP A 252 2.62 -5.96 4.90
C ASP A 252 2.05 -6.55 3.60
N ALA A 253 1.97 -7.87 3.51
CA ALA A 253 1.43 -8.59 2.36
C ALA A 253 -0.06 -8.30 2.11
N GLY A 254 -0.83 -7.85 3.10
CA GLY A 254 -2.23 -7.43 2.96
C GLY A 254 -2.43 -6.06 2.30
N TRP A 255 -1.37 -5.31 2.01
CA TRP A 255 -1.42 -4.04 1.30
C TRP A 255 -0.99 -4.15 -0.15
N LEU A 256 -1.44 -3.17 -0.97
CA LEU A 256 -1.08 -3.12 -2.38
C LEU A 256 0.44 -3.09 -2.59
N ASN A 257 1.18 -2.35 -1.77
CA ASN A 257 2.65 -2.29 -1.85
C ASN A 257 3.31 -3.65 -1.62
N GLY A 258 2.75 -4.49 -0.74
CA GLY A 258 3.17 -5.86 -0.52
C GLY A 258 3.02 -6.74 -1.78
N HIS A 259 2.06 -6.42 -2.65
CA HIS A 259 1.88 -7.09 -3.92
C HIS A 259 2.74 -6.46 -5.03
N THR A 260 2.64 -5.13 -5.19
CA THR A 260 3.17 -4.42 -6.36
C THR A 260 4.69 -4.27 -6.31
N TYR A 261 5.23 -3.69 -5.23
CA TYR A 261 6.66 -3.33 -5.16
C TYR A 261 7.48 -4.19 -4.21
N ALA A 262 6.82 -5.00 -3.35
CA ALA A 262 7.52 -6.00 -2.57
C ALA A 262 7.60 -7.36 -3.28
N LEU A 263 6.68 -7.69 -4.19
CA LEU A 263 6.62 -9.02 -4.80
C LEU A 263 6.66 -8.98 -6.34
N PHE A 264 5.55 -8.59 -6.99
CA PHE A 264 5.41 -8.79 -8.43
C PHE A 264 6.33 -7.88 -9.27
N GLY A 265 6.55 -6.64 -8.85
CA GLY A 265 7.45 -5.70 -9.51
C GLY A 265 8.89 -6.22 -9.58
N PRO A 266 9.56 -6.40 -8.44
CA PRO A 266 10.95 -6.86 -8.41
C PRO A 266 11.11 -8.23 -9.05
N LEU A 267 10.30 -9.22 -8.71
CA LEU A 267 10.45 -10.57 -9.28
C LEU A 267 10.23 -10.60 -10.80
N SER A 268 9.33 -9.77 -11.35
CA SER A 268 9.13 -9.69 -12.80
C SER A 268 10.32 -9.11 -13.56
N LEU A 269 11.24 -8.45 -12.87
CA LEU A 269 12.48 -7.88 -13.39
C LEU A 269 13.70 -8.77 -13.16
N GLY A 270 13.59 -9.86 -12.41
CA GLY A 270 14.72 -10.67 -11.97
C GLY A 270 15.53 -9.99 -10.85
N ALA A 271 14.93 -9.00 -10.18
CA ALA A 271 15.53 -8.30 -9.03
C ALA A 271 15.39 -9.12 -7.74
N THR A 272 16.07 -8.69 -6.69
CA THR A 272 15.95 -9.27 -5.34
C THR A 272 15.02 -8.41 -4.48
N SER A 273 14.07 -9.02 -3.79
CA SER A 273 13.22 -8.36 -2.81
C SER A 273 13.65 -8.68 -1.38
N VAL A 274 13.73 -7.66 -0.53
CA VAL A 274 13.90 -7.83 0.92
C VAL A 274 12.53 -7.65 1.56
N LEU A 275 11.98 -8.74 2.10
CA LEU A 275 10.72 -8.76 2.83
C LEU A 275 11.00 -8.70 4.32
N ILE A 276 10.28 -7.84 5.03
CA ILE A 276 10.36 -7.75 6.48
C ILE A 276 8.99 -8.08 7.10
N GLN A 277 8.98 -9.00 8.05
CA GLN A 277 7.73 -9.50 8.65
C GLN A 277 6.90 -8.39 9.29
N LYS A 278 7.56 -7.47 9.99
CA LYS A 278 6.93 -6.29 10.61
C LYS A 278 7.76 -5.04 10.31
N PRO A 279 7.25 -4.05 9.57
CA PRO A 279 7.99 -2.83 9.21
C PRO A 279 8.62 -2.09 10.40
N ILE A 280 7.96 -2.11 11.56
CA ILE A 280 8.44 -1.48 12.79
C ILE A 280 9.81 -2.02 13.28
N MET A 281 10.20 -3.22 12.86
CA MET A 281 11.50 -3.81 13.21
C MET A 281 12.68 -2.98 12.67
N LEU A 282 12.47 -2.19 11.63
CA LEU A 282 13.49 -1.29 11.07
C LEU A 282 13.86 -0.13 12.01
N LEU A 283 13.13 0.07 13.10
CA LEU A 283 13.52 0.99 14.17
C LEU A 283 14.67 0.44 15.05
N ASN A 284 15.08 -0.80 14.83
CA ASN A 284 16.30 -1.33 15.42
C ASN A 284 17.49 -1.01 14.50
N GLU A 285 18.36 -0.11 14.93
CA GLU A 285 19.49 0.38 14.13
C GLU A 285 20.42 -0.74 13.67
N LYS A 286 20.78 -1.68 14.55
CA LYS A 286 21.64 -2.82 14.23
C LYS A 286 21.04 -3.68 13.12
N LEU A 287 19.73 -3.93 13.18
CA LEU A 287 19.03 -4.69 12.13
C LEU A 287 18.99 -3.91 10.81
N LEU A 288 18.70 -2.60 10.86
CA LEU A 288 18.66 -1.76 9.67
C LEU A 288 20.02 -1.75 8.97
N ARG A 289 21.13 -1.58 9.70
CA ARG A 289 22.48 -1.67 9.13
C ARG A 289 22.73 -3.04 8.51
N LYS A 290 22.45 -4.13 9.22
CA LYS A 290 22.58 -5.51 8.71
C LYS A 290 21.79 -5.73 7.39
N ILE A 291 20.60 -5.12 7.26
CA ILE A 291 19.82 -5.19 6.03
C ILE A 291 20.47 -4.35 4.91
N LEU A 292 20.97 -3.16 5.21
CA LEU A 292 21.65 -2.32 4.23
C LEU A 292 22.94 -2.97 3.71
N ASP A 293 23.63 -3.77 4.54
CA ASP A 293 24.82 -4.56 4.17
C ASP A 293 24.50 -5.66 3.13
N LEU A 294 23.22 -6.02 2.92
CA LEU A 294 22.79 -6.86 1.81
C LEU A 294 22.90 -6.15 0.45
N LYS A 295 23.53 -4.97 0.40
CA LYS A 295 23.68 -4.12 -0.79
C LYS A 295 22.34 -3.62 -1.33
N VAL A 296 21.42 -3.25 -0.44
CA VAL A 296 20.13 -2.66 -0.81
C VAL A 296 20.35 -1.44 -1.70
N THR A 297 19.70 -1.42 -2.87
CA THR A 297 19.79 -0.33 -3.85
C THR A 297 18.60 0.60 -3.81
N ILE A 298 17.45 0.10 -3.35
CA ILE A 298 16.18 0.84 -3.28
C ILE A 298 15.58 0.62 -1.90
N LEU A 299 15.31 1.71 -1.19
CA LEU A 299 14.66 1.70 0.12
C LEU A 299 13.30 2.39 0.01
N TYR A 300 12.21 1.64 0.13
CA TYR A 300 10.84 2.12 -0.05
C TYR A 300 10.02 1.90 1.23
N LEU A 301 9.73 3.00 1.94
CA LEU A 301 9.22 2.97 3.30
C LEU A 301 7.89 3.73 3.45
N PRO A 302 7.02 3.31 4.38
CA PRO A 302 5.88 4.12 4.82
C PRO A 302 6.34 5.44 5.45
N VAL A 303 5.67 6.54 5.14
CA VAL A 303 5.99 7.87 5.68
C VAL A 303 5.97 7.88 7.21
N THR A 304 5.04 7.15 7.82
CA THR A 304 4.97 7.02 9.27
C THR A 304 6.24 6.37 9.84
N LEU A 305 6.77 5.32 9.19
CA LEU A 305 8.02 4.70 9.62
C LEU A 305 9.20 5.67 9.48
N ILE A 306 9.26 6.45 8.39
CA ILE A 306 10.29 7.48 8.19
C ILE A 306 10.24 8.53 9.31
N ARG A 307 9.03 8.98 9.71
CA ARG A 307 8.88 9.92 10.85
C ARG A 307 9.39 9.33 12.16
N MET A 308 9.07 8.07 12.44
CA MET A 308 9.57 7.36 13.63
C MET A 308 11.09 7.21 13.60
N MET A 309 11.66 6.87 12.43
CA MET A 309 13.12 6.81 12.25
C MET A 309 13.76 8.19 12.51
N LYS A 310 13.18 9.26 11.99
CA LYS A 310 13.65 10.64 12.24
C LYS A 310 13.69 10.98 13.73
N SER A 311 12.69 10.53 14.48
CA SER A 311 12.64 10.74 15.94
C SER A 311 13.72 9.95 16.69
N ILE A 312 13.99 8.70 16.27
CA ILE A 312 14.89 7.78 16.97
C ILE A 312 16.34 7.97 16.52
N PHE A 313 16.56 8.17 15.22
CA PHE A 313 17.87 8.18 14.59
C PHE A 313 18.37 9.60 14.26
N SER A 314 18.01 10.59 15.08
CA SER A 314 18.32 12.00 14.80
C SER A 314 19.82 12.30 14.61
N LYS A 315 20.72 11.46 15.14
CA LYS A 315 22.19 11.59 15.06
C LYS A 315 22.86 10.52 14.21
N SER A 316 22.13 9.46 13.79
CA SER A 316 22.68 8.33 13.02
C SER A 316 22.57 8.58 11.54
N THR A 317 23.61 8.20 10.76
CA THR A 317 23.58 8.17 9.30
C THR A 317 23.64 6.74 8.81
N PHE A 318 22.95 6.46 7.69
CA PHE A 318 22.79 5.13 7.09
C PHE A 318 23.24 5.09 5.64
N GLN A 319 24.11 6.00 5.27
CA GLN A 319 24.61 6.14 3.89
C GLN A 319 25.42 4.91 3.48
N THR A 320 25.10 4.35 2.33
CA THR A 320 25.84 3.26 1.70
C THR A 320 26.11 3.58 0.23
N LYS A 321 27.20 3.03 -0.31
CA LYS A 321 27.54 3.20 -1.75
C LYS A 321 26.50 2.57 -2.68
N ASN A 322 25.75 1.57 -2.19
CA ASN A 322 24.80 0.80 -2.99
C ASN A 322 23.42 1.46 -3.06
N LEU A 323 23.03 2.24 -2.04
CA LEU A 323 21.69 2.83 -1.97
C LEU A 323 21.56 3.97 -3.00
N ILE A 324 20.71 3.75 -4.01
CA ILE A 324 20.55 4.65 -5.16
C ILE A 324 19.25 5.42 -5.06
N THR A 325 18.18 4.77 -4.61
CA THR A 325 16.83 5.30 -4.65
C THR A 325 16.16 5.20 -3.30
N LEU A 326 15.63 6.32 -2.83
CA LEU A 326 14.74 6.39 -1.67
C LEU A 326 13.31 6.60 -2.14
N GLY A 327 12.36 5.93 -1.49
CA GLY A 327 10.95 6.10 -1.77
C GLY A 327 10.09 6.16 -0.51
N SER A 328 8.99 6.88 -0.60
CA SER A 328 7.98 7.00 0.45
C SER A 328 6.59 6.60 -0.04
N MET A 329 5.77 6.00 0.84
CA MET A 329 4.45 5.50 0.51
C MET A 329 3.41 5.74 1.61
N GLY A 330 2.15 5.66 1.22
CA GLY A 330 0.99 5.54 2.11
C GLY A 330 0.37 6.85 2.56
N GLU A 331 1.15 7.90 2.64
CA GLU A 331 0.72 9.24 3.06
C GLU A 331 1.55 10.32 2.33
N HIS A 332 1.09 11.56 2.43
CA HIS A 332 1.92 12.71 2.07
C HIS A 332 3.14 12.80 3.00
N ILE A 333 4.32 13.01 2.40
CA ILE A 333 5.55 13.25 3.17
C ILE A 333 5.81 14.75 3.30
N ALA A 334 5.92 15.25 4.54
CA ALA A 334 6.29 16.63 4.79
C ALA A 334 7.70 16.92 4.27
N PRO A 335 7.97 18.11 3.68
CA PRO A 335 9.28 18.44 3.14
C PRO A 335 10.44 18.21 4.11
N SER A 336 10.30 18.60 5.38
CA SER A 336 11.32 18.41 6.42
C SER A 336 11.59 16.95 6.79
N VAL A 337 10.62 16.06 6.58
CA VAL A 337 10.79 14.60 6.79
C VAL A 337 11.49 13.98 5.59
N ALA A 338 11.12 14.43 4.39
CA ALA A 338 11.75 13.99 3.14
C ALA A 338 13.22 14.40 3.08
N GLU A 339 13.54 15.63 3.46
CA GLU A 339 14.90 16.16 3.54
C GLU A 339 15.75 15.35 4.53
N TRP A 340 15.22 15.12 5.74
CA TRP A 340 15.89 14.28 6.72
C TRP A 340 16.18 12.87 6.15
N PHE A 341 15.20 12.27 5.52
CA PHE A 341 15.35 10.92 4.95
C PHE A 341 16.41 10.90 3.86
N ALA A 342 16.43 11.92 2.97
CA ALA A 342 17.43 12.03 1.93
C ALA A 342 18.85 12.19 2.52
N THR A 343 19.05 13.13 3.45
CA THR A 343 20.37 13.46 4.01
C THR A 343 20.98 12.35 4.87
N HIS A 344 20.14 11.57 5.58
CA HIS A 344 20.63 10.51 6.48
C HIS A 344 20.88 9.18 5.78
N PHE A 345 20.26 8.93 4.61
CA PHE A 345 20.39 7.67 3.90
C PHE A 345 21.20 7.76 2.59
N THR A 346 21.38 8.93 2.02
CA THR A 346 22.11 9.13 0.77
C THR A 346 22.83 10.47 0.75
N ASN A 347 23.96 10.52 0.01
CA ASN A 347 24.68 11.78 -0.29
C ASN A 347 24.18 12.45 -1.58
N LYS A 348 23.10 11.94 -2.18
CA LYS A 348 22.62 12.39 -3.48
C LYS A 348 21.59 13.48 -3.32
N GLU A 349 21.64 14.47 -4.21
CA GLU A 349 20.63 15.53 -4.34
C GLU A 349 19.33 15.08 -5.03
N ASN A 350 19.13 13.76 -5.16
CA ASN A 350 17.98 13.21 -5.86
C ASN A 350 16.71 13.38 -5.02
N SER A 351 15.61 13.64 -5.70
CA SER A 351 14.30 13.64 -5.10
C SER A 351 13.93 12.25 -4.59
N ILE A 352 13.17 12.21 -3.50
CA ILE A 352 12.57 10.96 -3.03
C ILE A 352 11.43 10.57 -3.98
N VAL A 353 11.34 9.31 -4.35
CA VAL A 353 10.20 8.75 -5.07
C VAL A 353 8.98 8.75 -4.12
N ASN A 354 8.38 9.93 -3.94
CA ASN A 354 7.17 10.12 -3.14
C ASN A 354 5.97 9.61 -3.92
N ALA A 355 5.63 8.32 -3.72
CA ALA A 355 4.71 7.59 -4.56
C ALA A 355 3.25 7.96 -4.29
N TYR A 356 2.58 8.54 -5.30
CA TYR A 356 1.16 8.86 -5.24
C TYR A 356 0.34 7.89 -6.10
N TYR A 357 -0.47 7.11 -5.45
CA TYR A 357 -1.49 6.21 -6.02
C TYR A 357 -2.36 5.62 -4.91
N GLN A 358 -3.41 4.92 -5.31
CA GLN A 358 -4.36 4.29 -4.41
C GLN A 358 -4.45 2.78 -4.72
N THR A 359 -5.05 2.00 -3.82
CA THR A 359 -5.31 0.58 -4.06
C THR A 359 -6.06 0.37 -5.37
N GLU A 360 -6.95 1.29 -5.70
CA GLU A 360 -7.77 1.30 -6.90
C GLU A 360 -6.98 1.49 -8.20
N ASN A 361 -5.78 2.09 -8.13
CA ASN A 361 -4.94 2.32 -9.31
C ASN A 361 -3.86 1.25 -9.53
N GLY A 362 -3.61 0.39 -8.57
CA GLY A 362 -2.69 -0.76 -8.67
C GLY A 362 -1.20 -0.43 -8.72
N ALA A 363 -0.82 0.72 -9.26
CA ALA A 363 0.57 1.16 -9.38
C ALA A 363 0.67 2.69 -9.40
N ILE A 364 1.88 3.24 -9.28
CA ILE A 364 2.15 4.67 -9.14
C ILE A 364 1.59 5.47 -10.31
N ILE A 365 0.74 6.44 -10.01
CA ILE A 365 0.19 7.42 -10.96
C ILE A 365 1.14 8.60 -11.14
N SER A 366 1.72 9.09 -10.05
CA SER A 366 2.74 10.13 -10.09
C SER A 366 3.74 9.98 -8.97
N SER A 367 4.96 10.38 -9.22
CA SER A 367 6.03 10.57 -8.26
C SER A 367 7.21 11.29 -8.93
N PRO A 368 8.14 11.89 -8.19
CA PRO A 368 9.48 12.09 -8.71
C PRO A 368 10.08 10.78 -9.18
N THR A 369 10.95 10.79 -10.18
CA THR A 369 11.70 9.62 -10.60
C THR A 369 13.05 9.55 -9.86
N TYR A 370 13.66 8.37 -9.82
CA TYR A 370 14.97 8.16 -9.21
C TYR A 370 16.11 9.03 -9.80
N LYS A 371 15.91 9.64 -10.98
CA LYS A 371 16.87 10.50 -11.67
C LYS A 371 16.64 11.99 -11.40
N GLU A 372 15.43 12.38 -10.96
CA GLU A 372 15.12 13.78 -10.77
C GLU A 372 15.80 14.34 -9.52
N LYS A 373 16.37 15.54 -9.66
CA LYS A 373 16.93 16.31 -8.54
C LYS A 373 15.83 17.08 -7.81
N THR A 374 16.10 17.49 -6.59
CA THR A 374 15.19 18.33 -5.77
C THR A 374 14.87 19.66 -6.42
N SER A 375 15.76 20.19 -7.27
CA SER A 375 15.51 21.39 -8.09
C SER A 375 14.41 21.18 -9.14
N GLN A 376 14.22 19.95 -9.63
CA GLN A 376 13.20 19.58 -10.62
C GLN A 376 11.89 19.12 -9.98
N SER A 377 11.99 18.39 -8.85
CA SER A 377 10.86 17.87 -8.08
C SER A 377 11.15 18.07 -6.59
N PRO A 378 10.67 19.17 -5.99
CA PRO A 378 10.99 19.53 -4.60
C PRO A 378 10.42 18.51 -3.62
N HIS A 379 11.05 18.40 -2.44
CA HIS A 379 10.58 17.58 -1.35
C HIS A 379 9.12 17.90 -0.99
N GLY A 380 8.32 16.88 -0.73
CA GLY A 380 6.88 17.00 -0.46
C GLY A 380 6.01 17.03 -1.72
N SER A 381 6.57 17.18 -2.94
CA SER A 381 5.78 17.00 -4.15
C SER A 381 5.52 15.52 -4.43
N ALA A 382 4.38 15.23 -5.07
CA ALA A 382 4.09 13.92 -5.66
C ALA A 382 4.63 13.83 -7.11
N GLY A 383 5.58 14.69 -7.47
CA GLY A 383 6.27 14.69 -8.77
C GLY A 383 5.36 14.86 -9.98
N LYS A 384 5.80 14.34 -11.10
CA LYS A 384 5.08 14.35 -12.36
C LYS A 384 4.31 13.04 -12.55
N LEU A 385 3.32 13.06 -13.46
CA LEU A 385 2.62 11.84 -13.88
C LEU A 385 3.62 10.81 -14.43
N SER A 386 3.46 9.54 -14.07
CA SER A 386 4.35 8.43 -14.44
C SER A 386 4.54 8.27 -15.94
N SER A 387 3.64 8.83 -16.74
CA SER A 387 3.72 8.87 -18.21
C SER A 387 3.04 10.10 -18.76
N LYS A 388 3.59 10.67 -19.85
CA LYS A 388 2.93 11.75 -20.62
C LYS A 388 1.59 11.32 -21.25
N PHE A 389 1.29 10.02 -21.29
CA PHE A 389 0.03 9.47 -21.79
C PHE A 389 -1.03 9.34 -20.67
N ILE A 390 -0.67 9.56 -19.41
CA ILE A 390 -1.63 9.74 -18.34
C ILE A 390 -2.00 11.24 -18.33
N LYS A 391 -3.30 11.53 -18.42
CA LYS A 391 -3.80 12.90 -18.36
C LYS A 391 -4.77 13.06 -17.19
N THR A 392 -4.78 14.24 -16.61
CA THR A 392 -5.71 14.63 -15.56
C THR A 392 -6.63 15.74 -16.08
N ASN A 393 -7.71 16.01 -15.34
CA ASN A 393 -8.44 17.27 -15.51
C ASN A 393 -7.49 18.48 -15.34
N LYS A 394 -7.94 19.67 -15.73
CA LYS A 394 -7.15 20.92 -15.62
C LYS A 394 -6.88 21.24 -14.14
N LEU A 395 -5.62 21.08 -13.72
CA LEU A 395 -5.13 21.41 -12.40
C LEU A 395 -4.34 22.72 -12.47
N LEU A 396 -4.52 23.59 -11.48
CA LEU A 396 -3.94 24.92 -11.40
C LEU A 396 -2.92 25.00 -10.26
N SER A 397 -2.07 26.03 -10.27
CA SER A 397 -1.02 26.23 -9.25
C SER A 397 -1.55 26.85 -7.95
N LYS A 398 -2.60 27.64 -8.03
CA LYS A 398 -3.16 28.39 -6.89
C LYS A 398 -4.50 27.83 -6.39
N GLU A 399 -5.18 27.02 -7.18
CA GLU A 399 -6.51 26.49 -6.87
C GLU A 399 -6.44 24.98 -6.63
N LYS A 400 -6.89 24.54 -5.46
CA LYS A 400 -6.98 23.12 -5.12
C LYS A 400 -8.21 22.51 -5.76
N LYS A 401 -8.00 21.56 -6.65
CA LYS A 401 -9.08 20.81 -7.33
C LYS A 401 -8.97 19.32 -7.06
N GLU A 402 -10.13 18.64 -7.01
CA GLU A 402 -10.15 17.20 -7.04
C GLU A 402 -9.46 16.69 -8.30
N MET A 403 -8.44 15.85 -8.12
CA MET A 403 -7.75 15.23 -9.24
C MET A 403 -8.61 14.12 -9.83
N LYS A 404 -8.73 14.12 -11.15
CA LYS A 404 -9.36 13.06 -11.93
C LYS A 404 -8.41 12.60 -13.01
N ILE A 405 -8.38 11.30 -13.28
CA ILE A 405 -7.62 10.73 -14.39
C ILE A 405 -8.57 10.60 -15.58
N VAL A 406 -8.27 11.31 -16.67
CA VAL A 406 -9.13 11.38 -17.85
C VAL A 406 -8.74 10.39 -18.96
N THR A 407 -7.63 9.70 -18.79
CA THR A 407 -7.14 8.67 -19.73
C THR A 407 -7.15 7.29 -19.09
N PRO A 408 -7.34 6.22 -19.87
CA PRO A 408 -7.21 4.86 -19.36
C PRO A 408 -5.85 4.58 -18.74
N TRP A 409 -5.84 3.90 -17.57
CA TRP A 409 -4.65 3.46 -16.87
C TRP A 409 -4.68 1.94 -16.65
N PRO A 410 -3.64 1.17 -17.08
CA PRO A 410 -3.68 -0.29 -17.04
C PRO A 410 -3.66 -0.90 -15.64
N GLY A 411 -3.22 -0.15 -14.63
CA GLY A 411 -3.24 -0.55 -13.24
C GLY A 411 -4.60 -0.41 -12.55
N ASN A 412 -5.58 0.27 -13.16
CA ASN A 412 -6.88 0.50 -12.51
C ASN A 412 -7.59 -0.82 -12.17
N MET A 413 -8.30 -0.79 -11.04
CA MET A 413 -9.15 -1.88 -10.59
C MET A 413 -10.13 -2.33 -11.65
N LYS A 414 -10.42 -3.63 -11.68
CA LYS A 414 -11.40 -4.23 -12.58
C LYS A 414 -12.82 -4.05 -12.07
N LYS A 415 -13.04 -4.17 -10.78
CA LYS A 415 -14.36 -4.05 -10.12
C LYS A 415 -14.22 -3.94 -8.60
N ILE A 416 -15.33 -3.64 -7.94
CA ILE A 416 -15.48 -3.72 -6.47
C ILE A 416 -16.45 -4.86 -6.15
N ILE A 417 -16.09 -5.74 -5.21
CA ILE A 417 -16.97 -6.83 -4.77
C ILE A 417 -18.18 -6.25 -4.03
N ASN A 418 -19.39 -6.63 -4.48
CA ASN A 418 -20.67 -6.17 -3.93
C ASN A 418 -20.83 -4.64 -3.83
N GLY A 419 -20.19 -3.92 -4.75
CA GLY A 419 -20.01 -2.49 -4.65
C GLY A 419 -20.50 -1.67 -5.85
N ASN A 420 -21.65 -1.99 -6.47
CA ASN A 420 -22.16 -1.20 -7.60
C ASN A 420 -22.34 0.29 -7.28
N LYS A 421 -22.86 0.64 -6.08
CA LYS A 421 -22.95 2.04 -5.62
C LYS A 421 -21.57 2.65 -5.42
N GLU A 422 -20.64 1.90 -4.80
CA GLU A 422 -19.26 2.34 -4.58
C GLU A 422 -18.50 2.48 -5.92
N TRP A 423 -18.69 1.57 -6.86
CA TRP A 423 -18.10 1.66 -8.20
C TRP A 423 -18.47 2.97 -8.89
N LYS A 424 -19.76 3.34 -8.87
CA LYS A 424 -20.25 4.58 -9.50
C LYS A 424 -19.60 5.83 -8.93
N LYS A 425 -19.22 5.85 -7.65
CA LYS A 425 -18.58 7.02 -7.00
C LYS A 425 -17.20 7.33 -7.57
N TYR A 426 -16.49 6.34 -8.11
CA TYR A 426 -15.15 6.52 -8.70
C TYR A 426 -15.16 7.15 -10.08
N TRP A 427 -16.33 7.41 -10.63
CA TRP A 427 -16.47 7.94 -11.98
C TRP A 427 -17.34 9.19 -11.94
N ASP A 428 -16.91 10.24 -12.68
CA ASP A 428 -17.77 11.40 -12.89
C ASP A 428 -18.71 11.19 -14.08
N SER A 429 -19.51 12.22 -14.40
CA SER A 429 -20.47 12.18 -15.51
C SER A 429 -19.82 11.99 -16.89
N GLU A 430 -18.55 12.38 -17.03
CA GLU A 430 -17.77 12.25 -18.27
C GLU A 430 -17.04 10.90 -18.36
N GLY A 431 -17.11 10.06 -17.30
CA GLY A 431 -16.40 8.78 -17.21
C GLY A 431 -14.93 8.92 -16.81
N ASN A 432 -14.52 10.02 -16.20
CA ASN A 432 -13.19 10.20 -15.67
C ASN A 432 -13.06 9.54 -14.28
N PHE A 433 -11.89 8.97 -14.01
CA PHE A 433 -11.63 8.30 -12.73
C PHE A 433 -11.30 9.32 -11.64
N ARG A 434 -12.09 9.35 -10.57
CA ARG A 434 -11.96 10.25 -9.43
C ARG A 434 -10.92 9.71 -8.43
N MET A 435 -9.95 10.55 -8.08
CA MET A 435 -8.93 10.22 -7.06
C MET A 435 -9.36 10.62 -5.64
N PHE A 436 -10.39 11.46 -5.50
CA PHE A 436 -10.87 12.01 -4.22
C PHE A 436 -9.80 12.76 -3.42
N ASP A 437 -8.73 13.21 -4.06
CA ASP A 437 -7.67 13.98 -3.46
C ASP A 437 -7.64 15.37 -4.08
N LEU A 438 -7.45 16.40 -3.25
CA LEU A 438 -7.23 17.77 -3.68
C LEU A 438 -5.79 17.97 -4.08
N VAL A 439 -5.57 18.46 -5.28
CA VAL A 439 -4.24 18.59 -5.87
C VAL A 439 -4.09 19.97 -6.53
N THR A 440 -2.89 20.55 -6.39
CA THR A 440 -2.41 21.65 -7.23
C THR A 440 -1.28 21.17 -8.13
N LYS A 441 -1.05 21.87 -9.23
CA LYS A 441 0.05 21.57 -10.18
C LYS A 441 0.92 22.81 -10.39
N LYS A 442 2.20 22.72 -10.01
CA LYS A 442 3.17 23.81 -10.19
C LYS A 442 4.43 23.27 -10.87
N ASN A 443 4.88 23.90 -11.94
CA ASN A 443 6.06 23.48 -12.72
C ASN A 443 6.03 21.99 -13.13
N GLY A 444 4.85 21.49 -13.48
CA GLY A 444 4.63 20.08 -13.83
C GLY A 444 4.47 19.13 -12.65
N ASN A 445 4.90 19.51 -11.45
CA ASN A 445 4.78 18.69 -10.24
C ASN A 445 3.39 18.81 -9.61
N LEU A 446 2.90 17.69 -9.09
CA LEU A 446 1.66 17.60 -8.34
C LEU A 446 1.94 17.76 -6.84
N PHE A 447 1.07 18.48 -6.16
CA PHE A 447 1.09 18.66 -4.70
C PHE A 447 -0.26 18.24 -4.16
N VAL A 448 -0.25 17.19 -3.33
CA VAL A 448 -1.46 16.65 -2.71
C VAL A 448 -1.72 17.38 -1.40
N HIS A 449 -2.95 17.86 -1.21
CA HIS A 449 -3.37 18.68 -0.07
C HIS A 449 -4.36 17.96 0.85
N GLY A 450 -4.55 16.67 0.63
CA GLY A 450 -5.46 15.81 1.40
C GLY A 450 -6.70 15.39 0.62
N ARG A 451 -7.56 14.67 1.31
CA ARG A 451 -8.80 14.12 0.74
C ARG A 451 -9.86 15.21 0.57
N VAL A 452 -10.71 15.07 -0.45
CA VAL A 452 -11.88 15.94 -0.65
C VAL A 452 -12.82 15.91 0.56
N ASP A 453 -12.93 14.76 1.22
CA ASP A 453 -13.74 14.53 2.43
C ASP A 453 -13.05 14.91 3.75
N ASP A 454 -11.76 15.27 3.72
CA ASP A 454 -10.96 15.73 4.88
C ASP A 454 -10.58 17.23 4.80
N VAL A 455 -11.21 17.99 3.90
CA VAL A 455 -11.00 19.44 3.77
C VAL A 455 -11.67 20.16 4.94
N ILE A 456 -10.91 21.04 5.55
CA ILE A 456 -11.36 21.93 6.62
C ILE A 456 -11.86 23.22 6.00
N ASN A 457 -13.10 23.58 6.27
CA ASN A 457 -13.72 24.82 5.80
C ASN A 457 -14.01 25.74 6.99
N ILE A 458 -13.12 26.68 7.25
CA ILE A 458 -13.24 27.62 8.37
C ILE A 458 -13.59 28.98 7.81
N ARG A 459 -14.75 29.53 8.14
CA ARG A 459 -15.21 30.86 7.69
C ARG A 459 -15.04 31.07 6.18
N GLY A 460 -15.30 30.04 5.38
CA GLY A 460 -15.14 30.07 3.91
C GLY A 460 -13.73 29.80 3.38
N HIS A 461 -12.72 29.70 4.23
CA HIS A 461 -11.37 29.31 3.84
C HIS A 461 -11.21 27.81 3.81
N ARG A 462 -10.73 27.25 2.68
CA ARG A 462 -10.51 25.81 2.49
C ARG A 462 -9.04 25.47 2.73
N ILE A 463 -8.76 24.73 3.80
CA ILE A 463 -7.40 24.28 4.17
C ILE A 463 -7.38 22.76 4.23
N GLY A 464 -6.32 22.14 3.71
CA GLY A 464 -6.09 20.71 3.89
C GLY A 464 -5.53 20.44 5.29
N SER A 465 -6.02 19.38 5.96
CA SER A 465 -5.46 18.96 7.24
C SER A 465 -3.94 18.73 7.15
N GLU A 466 -3.47 18.18 6.05
CA GLU A 466 -2.05 17.91 5.79
C GLU A 466 -1.18 19.17 5.67
N GLU A 467 -1.77 20.30 5.27
CA GLU A 467 -1.05 21.57 5.21
C GLU A 467 -0.73 22.09 6.62
N ILE A 468 -1.70 22.00 7.54
CA ILE A 468 -1.54 22.36 8.95
C ILE A 468 -0.51 21.44 9.61
N GLU A 469 -0.62 20.15 9.36
CA GLU A 469 0.33 19.15 9.84
C GLU A 469 1.76 19.42 9.35
N SER A 470 1.92 19.74 8.06
CA SER A 470 3.23 20.05 7.46
C SER A 470 3.90 21.27 8.08
N ILE A 471 3.13 22.33 8.39
CA ILE A 471 3.66 23.54 9.05
C ILE A 471 4.02 23.24 10.51
N THR A 472 3.18 22.48 11.20
CA THR A 472 3.41 22.07 12.57
C THR A 472 4.66 21.19 12.70
N LEU A 473 4.89 20.28 11.77
CA LEU A 473 6.06 19.40 11.72
C LEU A 473 7.39 20.10 11.37
N LYS A 474 7.38 21.39 11.03
CA LYS A 474 8.62 22.20 10.92
C LYS A 474 9.26 22.46 12.29
N ILE A 475 8.50 22.35 13.36
CA ILE A 475 9.00 22.45 14.74
C ILE A 475 9.75 21.15 15.06
N LYS A 476 11.06 21.25 15.28
CA LYS A 476 11.96 20.09 15.44
C LYS A 476 11.56 19.15 16.57
N GLU A 477 10.96 19.69 17.63
CA GLU A 477 10.51 18.95 18.80
C GLU A 477 9.22 18.15 18.58
N ILE A 478 8.52 18.35 17.46
CA ILE A 478 7.29 17.62 17.11
C ILE A 478 7.62 16.44 16.20
N PHE A 479 7.35 15.24 16.68
CA PHE A 479 7.63 13.99 15.96
C PHE A 479 6.48 13.63 15.02
N GLU A 480 5.23 13.79 15.51
CA GLU A 480 4.02 13.50 14.75
C GLU A 480 2.93 14.52 15.05
N CYS A 481 2.12 14.79 14.04
CA CYS A 481 0.98 15.69 14.14
C CYS A 481 -0.19 15.14 13.31
N CYS A 482 -1.39 15.30 13.85
CA CYS A 482 -2.63 15.02 13.15
C CYS A 482 -3.65 16.13 13.38
N ALA A 483 -4.10 16.77 12.31
CA ALA A 483 -5.15 17.78 12.35
C ALA A 483 -6.52 17.14 12.06
N ILE A 484 -7.45 17.32 12.96
CA ILE A 484 -8.83 16.85 12.84
C ILE A 484 -9.77 18.04 12.87
N SER A 485 -10.72 18.09 11.94
CA SER A 485 -11.78 19.07 11.98
C SER A 485 -13.10 18.47 12.45
N ILE A 486 -13.86 19.25 13.19
CA ILE A 486 -15.23 18.98 13.59
C ILE A 486 -16.10 20.13 13.09
N ASN A 487 -17.35 19.83 12.72
CA ASN A 487 -18.32 20.85 12.37
C ASN A 487 -18.60 21.74 13.60
N ASP A 488 -18.69 23.02 13.35
CA ASP A 488 -19.05 24.05 14.31
C ASP A 488 -20.07 24.96 13.66
N ASP A 489 -21.14 25.29 14.35
CA ASP A 489 -22.29 26.02 13.81
C ASP A 489 -21.94 27.46 13.43
N ILE A 490 -20.92 28.06 14.07
CA ILE A 490 -20.49 29.44 13.83
C ILE A 490 -19.32 29.50 12.86
N GLU A 491 -18.30 28.69 13.09
CA GLU A 491 -17.03 28.72 12.33
C GLU A 491 -17.07 27.87 11.04
N GLY A 492 -18.09 27.05 10.86
CA GLY A 492 -18.17 25.98 9.86
C GLY A 492 -17.38 24.76 10.29
N HIS A 493 -16.07 24.88 10.44
CA HIS A 493 -15.21 23.86 11.03
C HIS A 493 -14.26 24.46 12.08
N VAL A 494 -13.96 23.69 13.12
CA VAL A 494 -12.91 23.99 14.09
C VAL A 494 -11.85 22.90 14.06
N ILE A 495 -10.60 23.27 14.33
CA ILE A 495 -9.45 22.39 14.23
C ILE A 495 -9.04 21.90 15.62
N TYR A 496 -8.79 20.61 15.73
CA TYR A 496 -8.12 19.99 16.86
C TYR A 496 -6.78 19.41 16.40
N LEU A 497 -5.68 19.69 17.10
CA LEU A 497 -4.38 19.10 16.82
C LEU A 497 -4.03 18.02 17.85
N PHE A 498 -3.63 16.87 17.35
CA PHE A 498 -3.03 15.80 18.16
C PHE A 498 -1.53 15.76 17.86
N ILE A 499 -0.71 15.93 18.88
CA ILE A 499 0.74 16.10 18.73
C ILE A 499 1.48 15.07 19.57
N VAL A 500 2.48 14.45 18.97
CA VAL A 500 3.46 13.60 19.66
C VAL A 500 4.75 14.40 19.81
N SER A 501 5.10 14.73 21.05
CA SER A 501 6.31 15.48 21.41
C SER A 501 6.70 15.19 22.85
N ASN A 502 7.99 15.22 23.14
CA ASN A 502 8.51 15.18 24.53
C ASN A 502 8.33 16.52 25.23
N ASN A 503 8.26 17.63 24.48
CA ASN A 503 8.01 18.97 25.00
C ASN A 503 6.52 19.33 24.82
N LYS A 504 5.84 19.64 25.91
CA LYS A 504 4.42 20.02 25.90
C LYS A 504 4.20 21.55 25.86
N ASN A 505 5.27 22.34 25.90
CA ASN A 505 5.20 23.81 25.93
C ASN A 505 5.42 24.44 24.54
N LEU A 506 4.84 23.84 23.49
CA LEU A 506 5.06 24.27 22.10
C LEU A 506 3.90 25.09 21.51
N ASN A 507 2.83 25.34 22.28
CA ASN A 507 1.62 26.00 21.77
C ASN A 507 1.94 27.35 21.10
N LYS A 508 2.78 28.19 21.74
CA LYS A 508 3.17 29.50 21.17
C LYS A 508 3.84 29.35 19.80
N LYS A 509 4.85 28.47 19.70
CA LYS A 509 5.54 28.19 18.41
C LYS A 509 4.59 27.64 17.34
N ILE A 510 3.65 26.78 17.73
CA ILE A 510 2.65 26.19 16.82
C ILE A 510 1.73 27.31 16.31
N PHE A 511 1.22 28.16 17.20
CA PHE A 511 0.33 29.26 16.83
C PHE A 511 1.03 30.27 15.92
N GLU A 512 2.26 30.68 16.25
CA GLU A 512 3.06 31.56 15.40
C GLU A 512 3.27 30.98 13.99
N ASN A 513 3.61 29.69 13.90
CA ASN A 513 3.77 29.04 12.60
C ASN A 513 2.45 28.96 11.79
N ILE A 514 1.34 28.66 12.46
CA ILE A 514 0.05 28.58 11.79
C ILE A 514 -0.41 29.97 11.33
N VAL A 515 -0.32 30.96 12.19
CA VAL A 515 -0.73 32.34 11.88
C VAL A 515 0.10 32.92 10.74
N SER A 516 1.41 32.73 10.75
CA SER A 516 2.30 33.24 9.69
C SER A 516 2.07 32.62 8.33
N ASN A 517 1.55 31.39 8.26
CA ASN A 517 1.33 30.69 6.99
C ASN A 517 -0.12 30.75 6.49
N PHE A 518 -1.10 30.80 7.39
CA PHE A 518 -2.51 30.75 7.04
C PHE A 518 -3.34 31.92 7.55
N GLY A 519 -2.92 32.56 8.64
CA GLY A 519 -3.70 33.56 9.36
C GLY A 519 -4.36 33.02 10.62
N ALA A 520 -4.87 33.91 11.45
CA ALA A 520 -5.44 33.57 12.76
C ALA A 520 -6.69 32.68 12.69
N PHE A 521 -7.42 32.68 11.59
CA PHE A 521 -8.60 31.83 11.39
C PHE A 521 -8.27 30.33 11.40
N ALA A 522 -7.03 29.94 11.09
CA ALA A 522 -6.59 28.55 11.07
C ALA A 522 -6.06 28.05 12.42
N LEU A 523 -6.13 28.86 13.46
CA LEU A 523 -5.70 28.46 14.80
C LEU A 523 -6.52 27.27 15.30
N PRO A 524 -5.88 26.25 15.90
CA PRO A 524 -6.59 25.14 16.48
C PRO A 524 -7.36 25.58 17.72
N LYS A 525 -8.60 25.08 17.86
CA LYS A 525 -9.42 25.26 19.05
C LYS A 525 -8.75 24.63 20.28
N LYS A 526 -8.09 23.48 20.06
CA LYS A 526 -7.36 22.76 21.11
C LYS A 526 -6.19 21.96 20.55
N ILE A 527 -5.15 21.82 21.38
CA ILE A 527 -3.99 20.97 21.11
C ILE A 527 -3.91 19.89 22.18
N TYR A 528 -3.92 18.62 21.74
CA TYR A 528 -3.75 17.46 22.60
C TYR A 528 -2.35 16.87 22.43
N TYR A 529 -1.54 16.91 23.46
CA TYR A 529 -0.26 16.21 23.50
C TYR A 529 -0.49 14.77 23.93
N ILE A 530 -0.24 13.83 23.03
CA ILE A 530 -0.48 12.41 23.21
C ILE A 530 0.82 11.60 23.08
N LYS A 531 0.82 10.39 23.61
CA LYS A 531 2.01 9.52 23.56
C LYS A 531 2.23 8.96 22.15
N GLU A 532 1.16 8.64 21.44
CA GLU A 532 1.19 8.04 20.11
C GLU A 532 -0.12 8.33 19.38
N LEU A 533 -0.07 8.53 18.04
CA LEU A 533 -1.26 8.64 17.20
C LEU A 533 -1.87 7.25 16.95
N PRO A 534 -3.22 7.13 16.89
CA PRO A 534 -3.86 5.89 16.51
C PRO A 534 -3.60 5.58 15.05
N LYS A 535 -2.98 4.45 14.78
CA LYS A 535 -2.54 4.05 13.44
C LYS A 535 -3.04 2.68 13.06
N THR A 536 -3.22 2.48 11.76
CA THR A 536 -3.29 1.16 11.17
C THR A 536 -1.91 0.50 11.26
N ARG A 537 -1.84 -0.79 10.95
CA ARG A 537 -0.57 -1.53 10.87
C ARG A 537 0.35 -1.09 9.75
N SER A 538 -0.19 -0.49 8.70
CA SER A 538 0.61 0.17 7.67
C SER A 538 1.20 1.49 8.14
N GLY A 539 0.87 1.92 9.37
CA GLY A 539 1.28 3.20 9.92
C GLY A 539 0.34 4.37 9.55
N LYS A 540 -0.71 4.16 8.77
CA LYS A 540 -1.65 5.22 8.40
C LYS A 540 -2.45 5.67 9.62
N ILE A 541 -2.49 6.99 9.87
CA ILE A 541 -3.25 7.60 10.97
C ILE A 541 -4.76 7.39 10.77
N LEU A 542 -5.43 6.96 11.82
CA LEU A 542 -6.88 6.72 11.85
C LEU A 542 -7.64 8.02 12.18
N ARG A 543 -7.62 9.00 11.25
CA ARG A 543 -8.27 10.31 11.42
C ARG A 543 -9.77 10.19 11.77
N ARG A 544 -10.48 9.25 11.13
CA ARG A 544 -11.91 9.02 11.42
C ARG A 544 -12.15 8.57 12.84
N LEU A 545 -11.25 7.74 13.38
CA LEU A 545 -11.32 7.31 14.76
C LEU A 545 -11.12 8.49 15.71
N LEU A 546 -10.10 9.32 15.49
CA LEU A 546 -9.87 10.55 16.27
C LEU A 546 -11.08 11.49 16.24
N ARG A 547 -11.68 11.67 15.05
CA ARG A 547 -12.92 12.47 14.90
C ARG A 547 -14.08 11.87 15.69
N SER A 548 -14.26 10.55 15.65
CA SER A 548 -15.32 9.88 16.41
C SER A 548 -15.13 10.02 17.92
N ILE A 549 -13.88 9.95 18.41
CA ILE A 549 -13.57 10.12 19.84
C ILE A 549 -13.83 11.58 20.29
N LEU A 550 -13.49 12.56 19.44
CA LEU A 550 -13.77 13.98 19.73
C LEU A 550 -15.28 14.27 19.81
N LEU A 551 -16.08 13.60 18.96
CA LEU A 551 -17.53 13.77 18.93
C LEU A 551 -18.24 13.04 20.09
N ASP A 552 -17.77 11.87 20.46
CA ASP A 552 -18.31 11.08 21.57
C ASP A 552 -17.20 10.28 22.28
N PRO A 553 -16.50 10.88 23.25
CA PRO A 553 -15.41 10.21 23.96
C PRO A 553 -15.89 9.12 24.93
N TYR A 554 -17.20 9.08 25.25
CA TYR A 554 -17.78 8.08 26.14
C TYR A 554 -18.23 6.81 25.44
N SER A 555 -18.32 6.81 24.11
CA SER A 555 -18.71 5.64 23.35
C SER A 555 -17.84 4.41 23.68
N ARG A 556 -18.49 3.25 23.77
CA ARG A 556 -17.83 1.94 23.93
C ARG A 556 -17.43 1.30 22.61
N GLU A 557 -18.08 1.72 21.51
CA GLU A 557 -17.87 1.16 20.17
C GLU A 557 -17.47 2.24 19.18
N TYR A 558 -16.26 2.11 18.63
CA TYR A 558 -15.82 2.93 17.52
C TYR A 558 -15.61 2.06 16.28
N ARG A 559 -15.87 2.64 15.12
CA ARG A 559 -15.49 2.02 13.84
C ARG A 559 -13.97 2.02 13.71
N ASP A 560 -13.43 1.06 12.98
CA ASP A 560 -11.99 0.93 12.68
C ASP A 560 -11.07 0.42 13.81
N LEU A 561 -11.58 0.10 15.00
CA LEU A 561 -10.78 -0.49 16.09
C LEU A 561 -10.07 -1.80 15.70
N THR A 562 -10.65 -2.55 14.77
CA THR A 562 -10.11 -3.83 14.29
C THR A 562 -8.85 -3.67 13.43
N MET A 563 -8.58 -2.46 12.93
CA MET A 563 -7.39 -2.14 12.13
C MET A 563 -6.27 -1.50 12.94
N MET A 564 -6.51 -1.18 14.20
CA MET A 564 -5.59 -0.42 15.02
C MET A 564 -4.41 -1.27 15.50
N LEU A 565 -3.19 -0.70 15.39
CA LEU A 565 -1.96 -1.35 15.83
C LEU A 565 -1.89 -1.49 17.34
N ASN A 566 -2.16 -0.40 18.07
CA ASN A 566 -2.04 -0.32 19.53
C ASN A 566 -3.32 0.24 20.16
N LYS A 567 -4.12 -0.63 20.79
CA LYS A 567 -5.40 -0.23 21.41
C LYS A 567 -5.24 0.59 22.69
N LYS A 568 -4.09 0.48 23.38
CA LYS A 568 -3.82 1.26 24.62
C LYS A 568 -3.79 2.76 24.36
N VAL A 569 -3.45 3.18 23.14
CA VAL A 569 -3.46 4.58 22.71
C VAL A 569 -4.84 5.23 22.84
N LEU A 570 -5.91 4.45 22.66
CA LEU A 570 -7.30 4.92 22.81
C LEU A 570 -7.58 5.45 24.21
N THR A 571 -7.14 4.74 25.23
CA THR A 571 -7.38 5.12 26.63
C THR A 571 -6.73 6.47 26.92
N ASP A 572 -5.45 6.66 26.56
CA ASP A 572 -4.73 7.94 26.73
C ASP A 572 -5.44 9.11 26.04
N ILE A 573 -5.91 8.91 24.80
CA ILE A 573 -6.62 9.95 24.04
C ILE A 573 -7.97 10.27 24.67
N LYS A 574 -8.75 9.25 25.03
CA LYS A 574 -10.08 9.43 25.65
C LYS A 574 -9.99 10.17 26.98
N GLU A 575 -9.08 9.74 27.85
CA GLU A 575 -8.86 10.38 29.15
C GLU A 575 -8.54 11.86 29.02
N LYS A 576 -7.68 12.23 28.06
CA LYS A 576 -7.32 13.63 27.81
C LYS A 576 -8.50 14.47 27.31
N ILE A 577 -9.31 13.92 26.42
CA ILE A 577 -10.48 14.61 25.89
C ILE A 577 -11.57 14.71 26.96
N ILE A 578 -11.82 13.65 27.74
CA ILE A 578 -12.81 13.65 28.82
C ILE A 578 -12.41 14.64 29.91
N ASN A 579 -11.14 14.69 30.30
CA ASN A 579 -10.66 15.64 31.29
C ASN A 579 -10.78 17.09 30.82
N ASP A 580 -10.61 17.32 29.52
CA ASP A 580 -10.78 18.65 28.92
C ASP A 580 -12.27 19.09 28.85
N ILE A 581 -13.20 18.17 28.70
CA ILE A 581 -14.64 18.45 28.70
C ILE A 581 -15.15 18.74 30.12
N LYS A 582 -14.53 18.14 31.14
CA LYS A 582 -14.90 18.31 32.55
C LYS A 582 -14.36 19.61 33.17
N ASN A 583 -13.28 20.16 32.60
CA ASN A 583 -12.68 21.45 32.98
C ASN A 583 -13.24 22.59 32.12
#